data_2ed6e76c2cc9f04ecb4e1df99afbcfbd
#
_entry.id   2ed6e76c2cc9f04ecb4e1df99afbcfbd
#
_cell.length_a   1.000
_cell.length_b   1.000
_cell.length_c   1.000
_cell.angle_alpha   90.00
_cell.angle_beta   90.00
_cell.angle_gamma   90.00
#
_symmetry.space_group_name_H-M   'P 1'
#
loop_
_entity.id
_entity.type
_entity.pdbx_description
1 polymer ?
#
loop_
_entity_poly.entity_id
_entity_poly.type
_entity_poly.pdbx_seq_one_letter_code
_entity_poly.pdbx_strand_id
1 'polypeptide(L)'
;MYMYHMNIGYPLLTENSEFYINSYEVVPRDEEAKKGLAQWNQMIPPTPNFAEQCFYHHYHTDLAKMMVYNKDIEKGIQICFDTKEFPQNLQWKMMGERDYVLGLEPCTADLDGRHTIKKNSEILTLEPAESKDFSVNVHLFNDKSQWESAK
;
A
#
# COMPACT_ATOMS: atom_id res chain seq x y z
N MET A 1 12.02 3.90 12.82
CA MET A 1 11.02 3.21 12.00
C MET A 1 9.76 4.03 12.03
N TYR A 2 9.22 4.35 10.87
CA TYR A 2 8.03 5.17 10.68
C TYR A 2 7.18 4.56 9.56
N MET A 3 5.86 4.58 9.70
CA MET A 3 4.91 4.05 8.72
C MET A 3 3.67 4.93 8.72
N TYR A 4 3.24 5.34 7.54
CA TYR A 4 1.87 5.80 7.31
C TYR A 4 1.00 4.58 7.05
N HIS A 5 0.01 4.33 7.91
CA HIS A 5 -0.92 3.22 7.77
C HIS A 5 -2.28 3.76 7.32
N MET A 6 -2.45 3.90 6.00
CA MET A 6 -3.65 4.46 5.40
C MET A 6 -4.61 3.35 4.99
N ASN A 7 -5.75 3.27 5.64
CA ASN A 7 -6.75 2.23 5.41
C ASN A 7 -7.85 2.71 4.49
N ILE A 8 -7.99 2.05 3.35
CA ILE A 8 -9.09 2.26 2.42
C ILE A 8 -10.19 1.24 2.75
N GLY A 9 -11.39 1.74 2.98
CA GLY A 9 -12.56 0.94 3.33
C GLY A 9 -13.81 1.38 2.55
N TYR A 10 -14.96 0.81 2.92
CA TYR A 10 -16.24 1.17 2.33
C TYR A 10 -16.55 2.67 2.57
N PRO A 11 -17.14 3.41 1.59
CA PRO A 11 -17.65 2.93 0.30
C PRO A 11 -16.63 2.96 -0.85
N LEU A 12 -15.41 3.43 -0.63
CA LEU A 12 -14.40 3.51 -1.68
C LEU A 12 -13.86 2.12 -2.04
N LEU A 13 -13.74 1.22 -1.06
CA LEU A 13 -13.32 -0.16 -1.27
C LEU A 13 -14.53 -1.09 -1.31
N THR A 14 -14.70 -1.76 -2.44
CA THR A 14 -15.65 -2.86 -2.68
C THR A 14 -15.01 -3.87 -3.63
N GLU A 15 -15.64 -5.00 -3.90
CA GLU A 15 -15.22 -5.95 -4.93
C GLU A 15 -15.16 -5.36 -6.36
N ASN A 16 -15.84 -4.22 -6.57
CA ASN A 16 -15.86 -3.49 -7.83
C ASN A 16 -14.76 -2.42 -7.95
N SER A 17 -13.94 -2.26 -6.91
CA SER A 17 -12.87 -1.26 -6.91
C SER A 17 -11.69 -1.71 -7.75
N GLU A 18 -11.16 -0.80 -8.56
CA GLU A 18 -9.92 -0.96 -9.30
C GLU A 18 -8.75 -0.51 -8.42
N PHE A 19 -7.68 -1.28 -8.41
CA PHE A 19 -6.47 -0.99 -7.66
C PHE A 19 -5.24 -0.98 -8.57
N TYR A 20 -4.39 0.03 -8.40
CA TYR A 20 -3.18 0.21 -9.19
C TYR A 20 -2.03 0.69 -8.31
N ILE A 21 -0.86 0.09 -8.50
CA ILE A 21 0.43 0.57 -7.98
C ILE A 21 1.44 0.55 -9.15
N ASN A 22 2.26 1.59 -9.28
CA ASN A 22 3.30 1.67 -10.31
C ASN A 22 4.58 0.88 -9.94
N SER A 23 4.47 -0.14 -9.10
CA SER A 23 5.59 -1.02 -8.75
C SER A 23 5.99 -1.90 -9.94
N TYR A 24 7.29 -2.20 -10.05
CA TYR A 24 7.79 -3.17 -11.03
C TYR A 24 7.82 -4.60 -10.48
N GLU A 25 7.84 -4.75 -9.17
CA GLU A 25 7.90 -6.03 -8.48
C GLU A 25 7.00 -6.03 -7.26
N VAL A 26 6.33 -7.16 -7.03
CA VAL A 26 5.47 -7.42 -5.87
C VAL A 26 5.96 -8.67 -5.17
N VAL A 27 6.37 -8.55 -3.92
CA VAL A 27 6.93 -9.63 -3.11
C VAL A 27 5.96 -9.99 -1.99
N PRO A 28 5.47 -11.24 -1.92
CA PRO A 28 4.62 -11.67 -0.82
C PRO A 28 5.43 -11.75 0.47
N ARG A 29 4.90 -11.23 1.57
CA ARG A 29 5.57 -11.22 2.87
C ARG A 29 5.75 -12.63 3.46
N ASP A 30 4.78 -13.50 3.23
CA ASP A 30 4.72 -14.84 3.83
C ASP A 30 4.01 -15.85 2.91
N GLU A 31 3.88 -17.10 3.37
CA GLU A 31 3.24 -18.17 2.60
C GLU A 31 1.74 -17.93 2.36
N GLU A 32 1.05 -17.17 3.24
CA GLU A 32 -0.35 -16.82 3.02
C GLU A 32 -0.48 -15.77 1.90
N ALA A 33 0.33 -14.73 1.93
CA ALA A 33 0.38 -13.74 0.86
C ALA A 33 0.80 -14.36 -0.49
N LYS A 34 1.68 -15.36 -0.48
CA LYS A 34 2.12 -16.07 -1.69
C LYS A 34 0.96 -16.75 -2.43
N LYS A 35 -0.05 -17.27 -1.71
CA LYS A 35 -1.25 -17.85 -2.32
C LYS A 35 -2.04 -16.83 -3.13
N GLY A 36 -2.06 -15.57 -2.70
CA GLY A 36 -2.78 -14.47 -3.34
C GLY A 36 -1.96 -13.64 -4.33
N LEU A 37 -0.68 -13.96 -4.57
CA LEU A 37 0.24 -13.13 -5.36
C LEU A 37 -0.26 -12.86 -6.79
N ALA A 38 -0.86 -13.83 -7.45
CA ALA A 38 -1.40 -13.66 -8.80
C ALA A 38 -2.63 -12.70 -8.85
N GLN A 39 -3.20 -12.39 -7.70
CA GLN A 39 -4.41 -11.57 -7.54
C GLN A 39 -4.21 -10.44 -6.50
N TRP A 40 -2.98 -10.02 -6.28
CA TRP A 40 -2.64 -9.01 -5.28
C TRP A 40 -3.43 -7.70 -5.46
N ASN A 41 -3.70 -7.32 -6.72
CA ASN A 41 -4.41 -6.09 -7.09
C ASN A 41 -5.91 -6.29 -7.38
N GLN A 42 -6.45 -7.51 -7.18
CA GLN A 42 -7.87 -7.78 -7.38
C GLN A 42 -8.62 -7.71 -6.05
N MET A 43 -9.68 -6.93 -6.01
CA MET A 43 -10.62 -6.94 -4.90
C MET A 43 -11.62 -8.09 -5.12
N ILE A 44 -11.90 -8.84 -4.07
CA ILE A 44 -12.87 -9.95 -4.10
C ILE A 44 -14.02 -9.64 -3.14
N PRO A 45 -15.18 -10.26 -3.27
CA PRO A 45 -16.27 -10.11 -2.29
C PRO A 45 -15.81 -10.44 -0.87
N PRO A 46 -16.45 -9.87 0.17
CA PRO A 46 -16.18 -10.24 1.56
C PRO A 46 -16.25 -11.76 1.75
N THR A 47 -15.15 -12.34 2.23
CA THR A 47 -14.93 -13.79 2.25
C THR A 47 -14.82 -14.29 3.70
N PRO A 48 -15.59 -15.32 4.11
CA PRO A 48 -15.48 -15.92 5.43
C PRO A 48 -14.06 -16.46 5.69
N ASN A 49 -13.54 -16.18 6.88
CA ASN A 49 -12.21 -16.66 7.33
C ASN A 49 -11.06 -16.29 6.38
N PHE A 50 -11.19 -15.18 5.66
CA PHE A 50 -10.09 -14.68 4.85
C PHE A 50 -8.88 -14.37 5.74
N ALA A 51 -7.74 -14.97 5.44
CA ALA A 51 -6.49 -14.66 6.09
C ALA A 51 -5.85 -13.44 5.41
N GLU A 52 -5.37 -12.50 6.21
CA GLU A 52 -4.71 -11.30 5.69
C GLU A 52 -3.51 -11.65 4.79
N GLN A 53 -3.30 -10.82 3.78
CA GLN A 53 -2.18 -10.95 2.86
C GLN A 53 -1.42 -9.63 2.79
N CYS A 54 -0.10 -9.69 2.98
CA CYS A 54 0.76 -8.52 2.91
C CYS A 54 1.74 -8.66 1.75
N PHE A 55 1.92 -7.57 0.99
CA PHE A 55 2.80 -7.54 -0.17
C PHE A 55 3.72 -6.33 -0.09
N TYR A 56 5.02 -6.55 -0.28
CA TYR A 56 5.99 -5.47 -0.50
C TYR A 56 6.02 -5.07 -1.97
N HIS A 57 6.14 -3.77 -2.22
CA HIS A 57 6.19 -3.20 -3.56
C HIS A 57 7.52 -2.49 -3.78
N HIS A 58 8.21 -2.82 -4.89
CA HIS A 58 9.45 -2.21 -5.29
C HIS A 58 9.27 -1.33 -6.53
N TYR A 59 10.01 -0.22 -6.61
CA TYR A 59 9.86 0.81 -7.62
C TYR A 59 11.17 1.07 -8.36
N HIS A 60 11.08 1.33 -9.68
CA HIS A 60 12.22 1.84 -10.47
C HIS A 60 12.28 3.38 -10.50
N THR A 61 11.23 4.04 -10.04
CA THR A 61 11.07 5.49 -10.06
C THR A 61 11.17 6.08 -8.67
N ASP A 62 11.60 7.34 -8.57
CA ASP A 62 11.61 8.07 -7.30
C ASP A 62 10.20 8.40 -6.79
N LEU A 63 9.19 8.38 -7.67
CA LEU A 63 7.79 8.65 -7.30
C LEU A 63 6.96 7.37 -7.30
N ALA A 64 6.59 6.92 -6.12
CA ALA A 64 5.61 5.86 -5.94
C ALA A 64 4.18 6.40 -6.04
N LYS A 65 3.30 5.61 -6.67
CA LYS A 65 1.86 5.88 -6.78
C LYS A 65 1.08 4.66 -6.36
N MET A 66 0.14 4.82 -5.42
CA MET A 66 -0.85 3.84 -5.04
C MET A 66 -2.23 4.42 -5.25
N MET A 67 -3.11 3.72 -5.95
CA MET A 67 -4.38 4.29 -6.41
C MET A 67 -5.52 3.30 -6.24
N VAL A 68 -6.65 3.77 -5.74
CA VAL A 68 -7.91 3.03 -5.67
C VAL A 68 -9.01 3.85 -6.33
N TYR A 69 -9.81 3.22 -7.16
CA TYR A 69 -10.97 3.84 -7.81
C TYR A 69 -12.17 2.90 -7.73
N ASN A 70 -13.29 3.40 -7.21
CA ASN A 70 -14.56 2.67 -7.21
C ASN A 70 -15.45 3.19 -8.34
N LYS A 71 -15.71 2.32 -9.32
CA LYS A 71 -16.52 2.65 -10.50
C LYS A 71 -18.01 2.85 -10.19
N ASP A 72 -18.53 2.29 -9.08
CA ASP A 72 -19.95 2.38 -8.74
C ASP A 72 -20.31 3.74 -8.17
N ILE A 73 -19.35 4.41 -7.52
CA ILE A 73 -19.52 5.76 -6.97
C ILE A 73 -18.71 6.83 -7.72
N GLU A 74 -17.95 6.43 -8.74
CA GLU A 74 -17.07 7.27 -9.56
C GLU A 74 -16.11 8.13 -8.72
N LYS A 75 -15.56 7.54 -7.67
CA LYS A 75 -14.60 8.20 -6.77
C LYS A 75 -13.33 7.39 -6.65
N GLY A 76 -12.23 8.09 -6.43
CA GLY A 76 -10.95 7.45 -6.21
C GLY A 76 -10.00 8.29 -5.38
N ILE A 77 -8.90 7.66 -4.99
CA ILE A 77 -7.80 8.26 -4.25
C ILE A 77 -6.48 7.83 -4.88
N GLN A 78 -5.53 8.75 -4.92
CA GLN A 78 -4.13 8.48 -5.20
C GLN A 78 -3.30 8.93 -4.02
N ILE A 79 -2.36 8.08 -3.62
CA ILE A 79 -1.35 8.35 -2.61
C ILE A 79 0.00 8.31 -3.32
N CYS A 80 0.75 9.42 -3.22
CA CYS A 80 2.08 9.55 -3.82
C CYS A 80 3.11 9.88 -2.76
N PHE A 81 4.32 9.32 -2.89
CA PHE A 81 5.44 9.59 -2.00
C PHE A 81 6.77 9.39 -2.72
N ASP A 82 7.84 9.97 -2.18
CA ASP A 82 9.20 9.76 -2.66
C ASP A 82 9.75 8.44 -2.09
N THR A 83 10.21 7.54 -2.97
CA THR A 83 10.78 6.25 -2.58
C THR A 83 12.10 6.36 -1.83
N LYS A 84 12.78 7.52 -1.89
CA LYS A 84 13.97 7.81 -1.07
C LYS A 84 13.59 8.19 0.37
N GLU A 85 12.43 8.80 0.56
CA GLU A 85 11.89 9.06 1.91
C GLU A 85 11.30 7.78 2.53
N PHE A 86 10.57 7.00 1.71
CA PHE A 86 9.97 5.73 2.10
C PHE A 86 10.50 4.60 1.21
N PRO A 87 11.64 4.00 1.57
CA PRO A 87 12.27 2.94 0.77
C PRO A 87 11.47 1.64 0.76
N GLN A 88 10.50 1.49 1.65
CA GLN A 88 9.60 0.35 1.71
C GLN A 88 8.16 0.79 1.51
N ASN A 89 7.38 -0.06 0.86
CA ASN A 89 5.95 0.12 0.73
C ASN A 89 5.23 -1.21 0.90
N LEU A 90 4.29 -1.23 1.81
CA LEU A 90 3.49 -2.39 2.12
C LEU A 90 2.04 -2.18 1.68
N GLN A 91 1.48 -3.19 1.06
CA GLN A 91 0.05 -3.36 0.87
C GLN A 91 -0.45 -4.41 1.88
N TRP A 92 -1.40 -4.03 2.71
CA TRP A 92 -2.15 -4.96 3.54
C TRP A 92 -3.53 -5.21 2.94
N LYS A 93 -3.81 -6.45 2.57
CA LYS A 93 -5.05 -6.86 1.94
C LYS A 93 -5.84 -7.75 2.89
N MET A 94 -6.97 -7.25 3.38
CA MET A 94 -7.90 -7.97 4.25
C MET A 94 -9.30 -7.93 3.66
N MET A 95 -9.74 -9.05 3.08
CA MET A 95 -11.04 -9.17 2.38
C MET A 95 -12.03 -10.03 3.15
N GLY A 96 -12.00 -9.93 4.47
CA GLY A 96 -12.91 -10.67 5.36
C GLY A 96 -14.33 -10.08 5.43
N GLU A 97 -15.28 -10.86 5.92
CA GLU A 97 -16.69 -10.41 6.04
C GLU A 97 -16.87 -9.28 7.06
N ARG A 98 -16.00 -9.18 8.06
CA ARG A 98 -16.07 -8.18 9.14
C ARG A 98 -14.99 -7.13 9.06
N ASP A 99 -13.87 -7.49 8.45
CA ASP A 99 -12.68 -6.66 8.31
C ASP A 99 -12.34 -6.57 6.82
N TYR A 100 -13.03 -5.68 6.09
CA TYR A 100 -12.84 -5.47 4.66
C TYR A 100 -12.08 -4.18 4.44
N VAL A 101 -10.76 -4.30 4.24
CA VAL A 101 -9.86 -3.14 4.21
C VAL A 101 -8.64 -3.39 3.32
N LEU A 102 -8.15 -2.32 2.71
CA LEU A 102 -6.89 -2.27 1.98
C LEU A 102 -5.98 -1.24 2.64
N GLY A 103 -4.91 -1.70 3.29
CA GLY A 103 -3.86 -0.85 3.84
C GLY A 103 -2.87 -0.46 2.76
N LEU A 104 -2.54 0.84 2.67
CA LEU A 104 -1.54 1.41 1.78
C LEU A 104 -0.51 2.11 2.65
N GLU A 105 0.70 1.55 2.73
CA GLU A 105 1.59 1.80 3.84
C GLU A 105 3.01 2.16 3.40
N PRO A 106 3.28 3.43 3.00
CA PRO A 106 4.65 3.91 2.86
C PRO A 106 5.39 3.82 4.20
N CYS A 107 6.55 3.17 4.21
CA CYS A 107 7.31 2.97 5.45
C CYS A 107 8.83 3.08 5.26
N THR A 108 9.53 3.31 6.37
CA THR A 108 10.99 3.47 6.39
C THR A 108 11.72 2.17 6.69
N ALA A 109 11.00 1.06 6.91
CA ALA A 109 11.57 -0.25 7.20
C ALA A 109 10.52 -1.34 7.02
N ASP A 110 10.95 -2.58 6.85
CA ASP A 110 10.12 -3.76 6.77
C ASP A 110 9.37 -4.05 8.08
N LEU A 111 8.40 -4.98 8.04
CA LEU A 111 7.60 -5.39 9.20
C LEU A 111 8.22 -6.50 10.06
N ASP A 112 9.38 -7.02 9.69
CA ASP A 112 9.96 -8.24 10.28
C ASP A 112 10.53 -8.07 11.70
N GLY A 113 10.21 -6.95 12.33
CA GLY A 113 10.66 -6.62 13.67
C GLY A 113 12.09 -6.07 13.70
N ARG A 114 12.33 -5.16 14.63
CA ARG A 114 13.55 -4.35 14.73
C ARG A 114 14.85 -5.18 14.72
N HIS A 115 14.84 -6.36 15.33
CA HIS A 115 16.02 -7.22 15.41
C HIS A 115 16.42 -7.79 14.05
N THR A 116 15.44 -8.25 13.27
CA THR A 116 15.62 -8.81 11.93
C THR A 116 16.04 -7.70 10.95
N ILE A 117 15.35 -6.56 11.01
CA ILE A 117 15.65 -5.41 10.15
C ILE A 117 17.09 -4.93 10.37
N LYS A 118 17.56 -4.82 11.62
CA LYS A 118 18.95 -4.42 11.92
C LYS A 118 20.00 -5.35 11.34
N LYS A 119 19.67 -6.59 11.07
CA LYS A 119 20.62 -7.55 10.45
C LYS A 119 20.64 -7.45 8.94
N ASN A 120 19.51 -7.11 8.32
CA ASN A 120 19.28 -7.25 6.89
C ASN A 120 19.28 -5.92 6.14
N SER A 121 19.08 -4.79 6.84
CA SER A 121 18.98 -3.47 6.22
C SER A 121 19.44 -2.36 7.16
N GLU A 122 19.69 -1.19 6.60
CA GLU A 122 19.95 0.01 7.39
C GLU A 122 18.65 0.54 7.99
N ILE A 123 18.62 0.71 9.30
CA ILE A 123 17.54 1.42 9.98
C ILE A 123 17.86 2.91 9.96
N LEU A 124 16.90 3.69 9.48
CA LEU A 124 16.96 5.14 9.60
C LEU A 124 17.13 5.53 11.08
N THR A 125 18.21 6.24 11.38
CA THR A 125 18.51 6.80 12.69
C THR A 125 18.59 8.31 12.60
N LEU A 126 18.34 8.99 13.70
CA LEU A 126 18.53 10.43 13.84
C LEU A 126 19.55 10.69 14.94
N GLU A 127 20.45 11.63 14.69
CA GLU A 127 21.37 12.14 15.71
C GLU A 127 20.63 13.04 16.72
N PRO A 128 21.21 13.32 17.89
CA PRO A 128 20.61 14.26 18.85
C PRO A 128 20.30 15.61 18.20
N ALA A 129 19.05 16.07 18.33
CA ALA A 129 18.51 17.30 17.74
C ALA A 129 18.39 17.30 16.19
N GLU A 130 18.63 16.18 15.52
CA GLU A 130 18.34 16.03 14.10
C GLU A 130 16.82 15.86 13.88
N SER A 131 16.31 16.42 12.78
CA SER A 131 14.95 16.23 12.30
C SER A 131 14.95 15.71 10.87
N LYS A 132 13.94 14.95 10.51
CA LYS A 132 13.69 14.50 9.14
C LYS A 132 12.22 14.68 8.81
N ASP A 133 11.98 15.33 7.67
CA ASP A 133 10.64 15.53 7.14
C ASP A 133 10.27 14.39 6.20
N PHE A 134 8.99 14.02 6.17
CA PHE A 134 8.41 13.04 5.29
C PHE A 134 7.16 13.62 4.63
N SER A 135 7.02 13.40 3.34
CA SER A 135 5.89 13.94 2.57
C SER A 135 5.10 12.84 1.90
N VAL A 136 3.79 12.84 2.13
CA VAL A 136 2.83 12.02 1.41
C VAL A 136 1.78 12.93 0.80
N ASN A 137 1.58 12.82 -0.51
CA ASN A 137 0.56 13.58 -1.22
C ASN A 137 -0.66 12.72 -1.50
N VAL A 138 -1.83 13.25 -1.19
CA VAL A 138 -3.11 12.58 -1.42
C VAL A 138 -3.93 13.38 -2.41
N HIS A 139 -4.33 12.74 -3.51
CA HIS A 139 -5.20 13.32 -4.53
C HIS A 139 -6.52 12.56 -4.58
N LEU A 140 -7.62 13.27 -4.68
CA LEU A 140 -8.96 12.69 -4.81
C LEU A 140 -9.43 12.76 -6.26
N PHE A 141 -9.97 11.66 -6.78
CA PHE A 141 -10.58 11.60 -8.11
C PHE A 141 -12.09 11.71 -7.99
N ASN A 142 -12.68 12.49 -8.88
CA ASN A 142 -14.13 12.68 -8.95
C ASN A 142 -14.77 11.99 -10.16
N ASP A 143 -13.96 11.44 -11.05
CA ASP A 143 -14.39 10.74 -12.25
C ASP A 143 -13.30 9.77 -12.78
N LYS A 144 -13.69 8.94 -13.74
CA LYS A 144 -12.79 7.95 -14.35
C LYS A 144 -11.69 8.59 -15.20
N SER A 145 -11.91 9.76 -15.78
CA SER A 145 -10.90 10.40 -16.64
C SER A 145 -9.68 10.86 -15.83
N GLN A 146 -9.91 11.36 -14.61
CA GLN A 146 -8.84 11.70 -13.68
C GLN A 146 -8.05 10.47 -13.24
N TRP A 147 -8.74 9.35 -12.97
CA TRP A 147 -8.11 8.07 -12.65
C TRP A 147 -7.22 7.56 -13.79
N GLU A 148 -7.72 7.54 -15.02
CA GLU A 148 -6.94 7.05 -16.17
C GLU A 148 -5.75 7.97 -16.50
N SER A 149 -5.90 9.29 -16.31
CA SER A 149 -4.83 10.26 -16.55
C SER A 149 -3.71 10.21 -15.52
N ALA A 150 -3.98 9.67 -14.33
CA ALA A 150 -3.03 9.62 -13.21
C ALA A 150 -2.14 8.36 -13.22
N LYS A 151 -2.51 7.31 -13.97
CA LYS A 151 -1.71 6.09 -14.14
C LYS A 151 -0.42 6.39 -14.89
#